data_6670dc53ca98b913dbe265096aa24010
#
_entry.id   6670dc53ca98b913dbe265096aa24010
#
_cell.length_a   1.000
_cell.length_b   1.000
_cell.length_c   1.000
_cell.angle_alpha   90.00
_cell.angle_beta   90.00
_cell.angle_gamma   90.00
#
_symmetry.space_group_name_H-M   'P 1'
#
loop_
_entity.id
_entity.type
_entity.pdbx_description
1 polymer ?
#
loop_
_entity_poly.entity_id
_entity_poly.type
_entity_poly.pdbx_seq_one_letter_code
_entity_poly.pdbx_strand_id
1 'polypeptide(L)'
;MEWNVVVTAERGAERELLESLSEDGDFERSGFRDVLIGRVSDISDFLDDAERGKFSGLSRIIPIDECFSVSPSNIVSVLKRKVERYIDEIEPSETFAVRVERRGMKEQVSSREVEREVGGYLYDLIEKMHGKKPKVDLKKPDKLIIIEILGNKCGIGLITKEMREKYAVIRVK
;
A
#
# COMPACT_ATOMS: atom_id res chain seq x y z
N MET A 1 -4.34 -12.36 11.25
CA MET A 1 -5.04 -11.07 11.40
C MET A 1 -5.23 -10.42 10.03
N GLU A 2 -6.42 -9.95 9.74
CA GLU A 2 -6.65 -9.12 8.57
C GLU A 2 -6.25 -7.68 8.91
N TRP A 3 -5.22 -7.19 8.28
CA TRP A 3 -4.72 -5.85 8.52
C TRP A 3 -5.17 -4.89 7.42
N ASN A 4 -5.39 -3.63 7.82
CA ASN A 4 -5.79 -2.56 6.90
C ASN A 4 -4.85 -1.36 6.93
N VAL A 5 -3.75 -1.46 7.66
CA VAL A 5 -2.67 -0.48 7.64
C VAL A 5 -1.31 -1.16 7.78
N VAL A 6 -0.33 -0.61 7.09
CA VAL A 6 1.09 -0.90 7.32
C VAL A 6 1.69 0.36 7.91
N VAL A 7 2.29 0.24 9.07
CA VAL A 7 2.84 1.38 9.79
C VAL A 7 4.34 1.19 9.95
N THR A 8 5.11 2.18 9.53
CA THR A 8 6.56 2.14 9.63
C THR A 8 7.02 3.05 10.75
N ALA A 9 7.88 2.54 11.62
CA ALA A 9 8.49 3.30 12.68
C ALA A 9 9.71 4.07 12.17
N GLU A 10 10.04 5.16 12.85
CA GLU A 10 11.36 5.76 12.72
C GLU A 10 12.40 4.73 13.15
N ARG A 11 13.60 4.84 12.62
CA ARG A 11 14.65 3.87 12.86
C ARG A 11 14.84 3.57 14.34
N GLY A 12 14.64 2.30 14.72
CA GLY A 12 14.79 1.84 16.09
C GLY A 12 13.64 2.18 17.02
N ALA A 13 12.57 2.79 16.53
CA ALA A 13 11.43 3.21 17.35
C ALA A 13 10.24 2.22 17.32
N GLU A 14 10.45 1.01 16.83
CA GLU A 14 9.37 0.01 16.68
C GLU A 14 8.60 -0.24 17.98
N ARG A 15 9.32 -0.42 19.09
CA ARG A 15 8.71 -0.67 20.38
C ARG A 15 7.91 0.54 20.89
N GLU A 16 8.50 1.71 20.77
CA GLU A 16 7.88 2.97 21.17
C GLU A 16 6.58 3.20 20.37
N LEU A 17 6.64 2.96 19.06
CA LEU A 17 5.47 3.11 18.20
C LEU A 17 4.39 2.08 18.56
N LEU A 18 4.77 0.82 18.74
CA LEU A 18 3.82 -0.24 19.09
C LEU A 18 3.08 0.09 20.40
N GLU A 19 3.79 0.60 21.40
CA GLU A 19 3.20 1.02 22.67
C GLU A 19 2.23 2.20 22.47
N SER A 20 2.59 3.18 21.63
CA SER A 20 1.74 4.35 21.39
C SER A 20 0.48 4.03 20.59
N LEU A 21 0.47 2.94 19.85
CA LEU A 21 -0.67 2.49 19.04
C LEU A 21 -1.65 1.58 19.79
N SER A 22 -1.30 1.16 21.00
CA SER A 22 -2.00 0.08 21.72
C SER A 22 -3.50 0.30 21.93
N GLU A 23 -3.95 1.54 22.03
CA GLU A 23 -5.37 1.87 22.24
C GLU A 23 -6.13 2.21 20.95
N ASP A 24 -5.42 2.25 19.83
CA ASP A 24 -5.99 2.74 18.57
C ASP A 24 -6.30 1.65 17.56
N GLY A 25 -6.06 0.40 17.91
CA GLY A 25 -6.33 -0.75 17.08
C GLY A 25 -5.54 -1.97 17.51
N ASP A 26 -5.59 -3.00 16.69
CA ASP A 26 -4.83 -4.22 16.90
C ASP A 26 -3.58 -4.18 16.03
N PHE A 27 -2.42 -4.07 16.69
CA PHE A 27 -1.14 -3.96 16.00
C PHE A 27 -0.19 -5.07 16.40
N GLU A 28 0.61 -5.53 15.45
CA GLU A 28 1.64 -6.51 15.72
C GLU A 28 2.88 -6.27 14.85
N ARG A 29 4.00 -6.86 15.26
CA ARG A 29 5.21 -6.83 14.46
C ARG A 29 5.02 -7.66 13.20
N SER A 30 5.49 -7.12 12.08
CA SER A 30 5.37 -7.80 10.78
C SER A 30 6.41 -8.92 10.59
N GLY A 31 7.44 -8.95 11.42
CA GLY A 31 8.61 -9.79 11.20
C GLY A 31 9.73 -9.08 10.45
N PHE A 32 9.49 -7.86 9.99
CA PHE A 32 10.49 -7.01 9.34
C PHE A 32 10.76 -5.78 10.20
N ARG A 33 12.02 -5.36 10.21
CA ARG A 33 12.50 -4.29 11.08
C ARG A 33 11.70 -3.00 10.87
N ASP A 34 11.25 -2.42 11.97
CA ASP A 34 10.53 -1.14 12.04
C ASP A 34 9.22 -1.10 11.24
N VAL A 35 8.64 -2.28 10.94
CA VAL A 35 7.39 -2.38 10.20
C VAL A 35 6.36 -3.14 11.03
N LEU A 36 5.22 -2.49 11.25
CA LEU A 36 4.08 -3.05 11.95
C LEU A 36 2.90 -3.22 11.00
N ILE A 37 2.09 -4.22 11.26
CA ILE A 37 0.80 -4.38 10.59
C ILE A 37 -0.30 -4.21 11.62
N GLY A 38 -1.42 -3.66 11.21
CA GLY A 38 -2.48 -3.40 12.16
C GLY A 38 -3.85 -3.31 11.53
N ARG A 39 -4.85 -3.38 12.40
CA ARG A 39 -6.23 -3.15 12.03
C ARG A 39 -6.81 -2.04 12.88
N VAL A 40 -7.32 -1.01 12.21
CA VAL A 40 -8.00 0.12 12.84
C VAL A 40 -9.45 0.14 12.38
N SER A 41 -10.32 0.67 13.21
CA SER A 41 -11.76 0.70 12.91
C SER A 41 -12.12 1.78 11.88
N ASP A 42 -11.39 2.89 11.87
CA ASP A 42 -11.61 4.01 10.95
C ASP A 42 -10.28 4.57 10.48
N ILE A 43 -9.98 4.37 9.20
CA ILE A 43 -8.72 4.81 8.58
C ILE A 43 -8.59 6.34 8.62
N SER A 44 -9.67 7.04 8.33
CA SER A 44 -9.67 8.51 8.28
C SER A 44 -9.32 9.12 9.63
N ASP A 45 -9.97 8.63 10.70
CA ASP A 45 -9.69 9.07 12.06
C ASP A 45 -8.26 8.73 12.47
N PHE A 46 -7.78 7.55 12.10
CA PHE A 46 -6.42 7.11 12.39
C PHE A 46 -5.39 8.04 11.72
N LEU A 47 -5.61 8.38 10.46
CA LEU A 47 -4.74 9.29 9.72
C LEU A 47 -4.77 10.70 10.31
N ASP A 48 -5.95 11.18 10.70
CA ASP A 48 -6.10 12.49 11.35
C ASP A 48 -5.34 12.55 12.67
N ASP A 49 -5.43 11.50 13.47
CA ASP A 49 -4.68 11.37 14.74
C ASP A 49 -3.18 11.38 14.49
N ALA A 50 -2.72 10.68 13.47
CA ALA A 50 -1.31 10.64 13.09
C ALA A 50 -0.81 12.04 12.69
N GLU A 51 -1.59 12.77 11.91
CA GLU A 51 -1.22 14.14 11.49
C GLU A 51 -1.14 15.10 12.68
N ARG A 52 -1.93 14.87 13.73
CA ARG A 52 -1.85 15.67 14.96
C ARG A 52 -0.71 15.26 15.88
N GLY A 53 0.11 14.29 15.47
CA GLY A 53 1.27 13.87 16.24
C GLY A 53 0.97 12.93 17.40
N LYS A 54 -0.15 12.22 17.36
CA LYS A 54 -0.58 11.34 18.44
C LYS A 54 0.37 10.15 18.68
N PHE A 55 1.03 9.66 17.64
CA PHE A 55 1.80 8.42 17.71
C PHE A 55 3.30 8.66 17.74
N SER A 56 3.92 8.33 18.86
CA SER A 56 5.36 8.48 19.07
C SER A 56 6.16 7.45 18.25
N GLY A 57 7.18 7.91 17.55
CA GLY A 57 8.05 7.05 16.76
C GLY A 57 7.52 6.70 15.38
N LEU A 58 6.42 7.33 14.97
CA LEU A 58 5.82 7.08 13.66
C LEU A 58 6.61 7.73 12.54
N SER A 59 6.86 6.96 11.47
CA SER A 59 7.43 7.48 10.23
C SER A 59 6.40 7.57 9.12
N ARG A 60 5.64 6.47 8.90
CA ARG A 60 4.79 6.37 7.70
C ARG A 60 3.60 5.45 7.95
N ILE A 61 2.47 5.76 7.29
CA ILE A 61 1.28 4.91 7.28
C ILE A 61 0.89 4.66 5.82
N ILE A 62 0.63 3.41 5.49
CA ILE A 62 0.06 3.01 4.21
C ILE A 62 -1.28 2.32 4.47
N PRO A 63 -2.40 2.92 4.04
CA PRO A 63 -3.71 2.28 4.12
C PRO A 63 -3.78 1.08 3.17
N ILE A 64 -4.42 0.01 3.62
CA ILE A 64 -4.54 -1.25 2.88
C ILE A 64 -6.01 -1.62 2.75
N ASP A 65 -6.45 -1.89 1.53
CA ASP A 65 -7.83 -2.31 1.26
C ASP A 65 -8.01 -3.81 1.45
N GLU A 66 -7.01 -4.59 1.07
CA GLU A 66 -7.08 -6.04 1.16
C GLU A 66 -5.70 -6.63 1.41
N CYS A 67 -5.62 -7.63 2.30
CA CYS A 67 -4.39 -8.38 2.52
C CYS A 67 -4.63 -9.87 2.24
N PHE A 68 -3.59 -10.56 1.80
CA PHE A 68 -3.67 -11.96 1.36
C PHE A 68 -2.29 -12.63 1.38
N SER A 69 -2.27 -13.95 1.26
CA SER A 69 -1.02 -14.71 1.19
C SER A 69 -0.55 -14.86 -0.24
N VAL A 70 0.76 -14.85 -0.42
CA VAL A 70 1.42 -15.03 -1.73
C VAL A 70 2.65 -15.91 -1.58
N SER A 71 3.11 -16.42 -2.72
CA SER A 71 4.40 -17.10 -2.83
C SER A 71 5.13 -16.55 -4.05
N PRO A 72 6.45 -16.78 -4.19
CA PRO A 72 7.17 -16.29 -5.37
C PRO A 72 6.59 -16.77 -6.68
N SER A 73 6.01 -17.98 -6.70
CA SER A 73 5.47 -18.58 -7.93
C SER A 73 4.10 -18.04 -8.33
N ASN A 74 3.32 -17.48 -7.39
CA ASN A 74 1.95 -17.05 -7.69
C ASN A 74 1.71 -15.54 -7.51
N ILE A 75 2.70 -14.79 -7.00
CA ILE A 75 2.48 -13.40 -6.61
C ILE A 75 1.95 -12.52 -7.75
N VAL A 76 2.50 -12.64 -8.95
CA VAL A 76 2.06 -11.84 -10.08
C VAL A 76 0.62 -12.16 -10.47
N SER A 77 0.28 -13.45 -10.59
CA SER A 77 -1.08 -13.86 -10.95
C SER A 77 -2.12 -13.47 -9.89
N VAL A 78 -1.76 -13.60 -8.62
CA VAL A 78 -2.64 -13.17 -7.52
C VAL A 78 -2.85 -11.66 -7.55
N LEU A 79 -1.78 -10.88 -7.68
CA LEU A 79 -1.86 -9.43 -7.74
C LEU A 79 -2.67 -8.92 -8.94
N LYS A 80 -2.51 -9.54 -10.09
CA LYS A 80 -3.33 -9.18 -11.28
C LYS A 80 -4.82 -9.30 -10.99
N ARG A 81 -5.24 -10.37 -10.32
CA ARG A 81 -6.64 -10.54 -9.93
C ARG A 81 -7.08 -9.52 -8.90
N LYS A 82 -6.23 -9.26 -7.91
CA LYS A 82 -6.57 -8.36 -6.80
C LYS A 82 -6.71 -6.90 -7.23
N VAL A 83 -5.86 -6.43 -8.15
CA VAL A 83 -5.92 -5.03 -8.62
C VAL A 83 -7.11 -4.75 -9.52
N GLU A 84 -7.80 -5.76 -10.02
CA GLU A 84 -9.01 -5.56 -10.82
C GLU A 84 -10.08 -4.76 -10.08
N ARG A 85 -10.08 -4.80 -8.75
CA ARG A 85 -11.01 -4.00 -7.94
C ARG A 85 -10.86 -2.48 -8.18
N TYR A 86 -9.71 -2.04 -8.70
CA TYR A 86 -9.43 -0.61 -8.89
C TYR A 86 -9.81 -0.08 -10.28
N ILE A 87 -10.26 -0.94 -11.18
CA ILE A 87 -10.62 -0.50 -12.53
C ILE A 87 -11.66 0.62 -12.49
N ASP A 88 -12.70 0.46 -11.69
CA ASP A 88 -13.79 1.42 -11.55
C ASP A 88 -13.42 2.65 -10.72
N GLU A 89 -12.27 2.60 -10.03
CA GLU A 89 -11.79 3.70 -9.20
C GLU A 89 -10.92 4.69 -9.97
N ILE A 90 -10.52 4.33 -11.20
CA ILE A 90 -9.65 5.15 -12.03
C ILE A 90 -10.47 5.72 -13.20
N GLU A 91 -10.71 7.03 -13.15
CA GLU A 91 -11.45 7.70 -14.22
C GLU A 91 -10.60 7.81 -15.48
N PRO A 92 -11.22 7.83 -16.69
CA PRO A 92 -10.47 7.90 -17.95
C PRO A 92 -9.54 9.12 -18.08
N SER A 93 -9.86 10.21 -17.39
CA SER A 93 -9.07 11.44 -17.41
C SER A 93 -7.95 11.47 -16.39
N GLU A 94 -7.94 10.51 -15.45
CA GLU A 94 -6.97 10.47 -14.37
C GLU A 94 -5.70 9.71 -14.76
N THR A 95 -4.58 10.12 -14.17
CA THR A 95 -3.32 9.38 -14.28
C THR A 95 -3.24 8.35 -13.17
N PHE A 96 -2.55 7.25 -13.43
CA PHE A 96 -2.33 6.23 -12.41
C PHE A 96 -0.91 5.68 -12.45
N ALA A 97 -0.52 5.02 -11.38
CA ALA A 97 0.71 4.24 -11.30
C ALA A 97 0.54 3.09 -10.32
N VAL A 98 1.38 2.08 -10.46
CA VAL A 98 1.50 0.97 -9.52
C VAL A 98 2.90 1.04 -8.91
N ARG A 99 2.96 0.96 -7.59
CA ARG A 99 4.22 0.96 -6.85
C ARG A 99 4.29 -0.23 -5.92
N VAL A 100 5.42 -0.92 -5.93
CA VAL A 100 5.66 -2.07 -5.07
C VAL A 100 6.74 -1.74 -4.05
N GLU A 101 6.43 -1.98 -2.79
CA GLU A 101 7.41 -1.98 -1.71
C GLU A 101 7.54 -3.41 -1.21
N ARG A 102 8.73 -3.97 -1.29
CA ARG A 102 8.99 -5.36 -0.96
C ARG A 102 9.93 -5.49 0.22
N ARG A 103 9.50 -6.34 1.17
CA ARG A 103 10.35 -6.84 2.24
C ARG A 103 10.25 -8.36 2.23
N GLY A 104 11.40 -9.03 2.27
CA GLY A 104 11.47 -10.47 2.08
C GLY A 104 11.50 -10.88 0.61
N MET A 105 11.60 -12.16 0.33
CA MET A 105 11.66 -12.74 -1.02
C MET A 105 12.74 -12.12 -1.92
N LYS A 106 13.84 -11.70 -1.33
CA LYS A 106 14.85 -10.81 -1.96
C LYS A 106 15.38 -11.30 -3.29
N GLU A 107 15.66 -12.58 -3.44
CA GLU A 107 16.23 -13.15 -4.68
C GLU A 107 15.19 -13.87 -5.53
N GLN A 108 13.95 -13.90 -5.08
CA GLN A 108 12.87 -14.65 -5.69
C GLN A 108 11.86 -13.75 -6.41
N VAL A 109 11.72 -12.51 -5.97
CA VAL A 109 10.73 -11.56 -6.49
C VAL A 109 11.41 -10.21 -6.74
N SER A 110 11.25 -9.69 -7.94
CA SER A 110 11.71 -8.36 -8.32
C SER A 110 10.57 -7.36 -8.20
N SER A 111 10.72 -6.33 -7.37
CA SER A 111 9.73 -5.25 -7.24
C SER A 111 9.42 -4.59 -8.57
N ARG A 112 10.47 -4.33 -9.36
CA ARG A 112 10.35 -3.68 -10.67
C ARG A 112 9.58 -4.53 -11.66
N GLU A 113 9.82 -5.85 -11.66
CA GLU A 113 9.08 -6.76 -12.53
C GLU A 113 7.61 -6.87 -12.13
N VAL A 114 7.33 -6.95 -10.84
CA VAL A 114 5.95 -6.99 -10.33
C VAL A 114 5.22 -5.70 -10.73
N GLU A 115 5.84 -4.54 -10.54
CA GLU A 115 5.27 -3.25 -10.96
C GLU A 115 4.93 -3.24 -12.44
N ARG A 116 5.87 -3.69 -13.27
CA ARG A 116 5.70 -3.70 -14.73
C ARG A 116 4.57 -4.65 -15.15
N GLU A 117 4.58 -5.87 -14.63
CA GLU A 117 3.59 -6.89 -14.97
C GLU A 117 2.18 -6.51 -14.51
N VAL A 118 2.05 -6.08 -13.27
CA VAL A 118 0.76 -5.72 -12.70
C VAL A 118 0.26 -4.40 -13.29
N GLY A 119 1.15 -3.42 -13.43
CA GLY A 119 0.83 -2.14 -14.05
C GLY A 119 0.41 -2.28 -15.50
N GLY A 120 1.10 -3.11 -16.27
CA GLY A 120 0.76 -3.39 -17.67
C GLY A 120 -0.59 -4.10 -17.81
N TYR A 121 -0.86 -5.06 -16.93
CA TYR A 121 -2.14 -5.75 -16.90
C TYR A 121 -3.29 -4.77 -16.62
N LEU A 122 -3.13 -3.92 -15.62
CA LEU A 122 -4.14 -2.92 -15.27
C LEU A 122 -4.32 -1.89 -16.37
N TYR A 123 -3.23 -1.46 -17.00
CA TYR A 123 -3.28 -0.57 -18.17
C TYR A 123 -4.17 -1.14 -19.27
N ASP A 124 -3.94 -2.41 -19.63
CA ASP A 124 -4.71 -3.07 -20.68
C ASP A 124 -6.19 -3.20 -20.33
N LEU A 125 -6.49 -3.52 -19.06
CA LEU A 125 -7.87 -3.62 -18.61
C LEU A 125 -8.59 -2.27 -18.62
N ILE A 126 -7.93 -1.21 -18.20
CA ILE A 126 -8.51 0.15 -18.22
C ILE A 126 -8.77 0.57 -19.65
N GLU A 127 -7.83 0.34 -20.56
CA GLU A 127 -8.00 0.65 -21.98
C GLU A 127 -9.20 -0.10 -22.55
N LYS A 128 -9.32 -1.39 -22.25
CA LYS A 128 -10.42 -2.23 -22.72
C LYS A 128 -11.77 -1.76 -22.18
N MET A 129 -11.83 -1.38 -20.92
CA MET A 129 -13.07 -0.98 -20.25
C MET A 129 -13.52 0.43 -20.67
N HIS A 130 -12.59 1.35 -20.85
CA HIS A 130 -12.88 2.75 -21.17
C HIS A 130 -12.83 3.09 -22.65
N GLY A 131 -12.29 2.22 -23.49
CA GLY A 131 -12.13 2.46 -24.93
C GLY A 131 -11.06 3.50 -25.27
N LYS A 132 -10.23 3.86 -24.29
CA LYS A 132 -9.13 4.83 -24.44
C LYS A 132 -7.91 4.34 -23.71
N LYS A 133 -6.73 4.71 -24.19
CA LYS A 133 -5.48 4.44 -23.51
C LYS A 133 -5.43 5.25 -22.21
N PRO A 134 -5.20 4.60 -21.06
CA PRO A 134 -5.06 5.31 -19.81
C PRO A 134 -3.76 6.13 -19.77
N LYS A 135 -3.69 7.08 -18.87
CA LYS A 135 -2.51 7.92 -18.67
C LYS A 135 -1.75 7.41 -17.46
N VAL A 136 -0.45 7.23 -17.61
CA VAL A 136 0.44 6.79 -16.52
C VAL A 136 1.34 7.96 -16.11
N ASP A 137 1.43 8.20 -14.81
CA ASP A 137 2.37 9.17 -14.25
C ASP A 137 3.06 8.51 -13.06
N LEU A 138 4.34 8.24 -13.20
CA LEU A 138 5.12 7.54 -12.18
C LEU A 138 5.53 8.44 -11.02
N LYS A 139 5.44 9.76 -11.19
CA LYS A 139 5.90 10.72 -10.18
C LYS A 139 4.76 11.28 -9.34
N LYS A 140 3.69 11.72 -9.98
CA LYS A 140 2.55 12.36 -9.32
C LYS A 140 1.22 11.86 -9.90
N PRO A 141 0.93 10.55 -9.77
CA PRO A 141 -0.34 10.02 -10.28
C PRO A 141 -1.53 10.54 -9.47
N ASP A 142 -2.68 10.67 -10.15
CA ASP A 142 -3.94 10.97 -9.47
C ASP A 142 -4.35 9.80 -8.58
N LYS A 143 -4.11 8.57 -9.04
CA LYS A 143 -4.41 7.34 -8.32
C LYS A 143 -3.15 6.47 -8.29
N LEU A 144 -2.71 6.14 -7.10
CA LEU A 144 -1.55 5.27 -6.90
C LEU A 144 -2.00 3.97 -6.25
N ILE A 145 -1.76 2.87 -6.93
CA ILE A 145 -1.98 1.55 -6.36
C ILE A 145 -0.69 1.14 -5.70
N ILE A 146 -0.73 0.99 -4.38
CA ILE A 146 0.41 0.54 -3.60
C ILE A 146 0.28 -0.95 -3.30
N ILE A 147 1.37 -1.66 -3.48
CA ILE A 147 1.49 -3.07 -3.16
C ILE A 147 2.57 -3.21 -2.11
N GLU A 148 2.19 -3.65 -0.92
CA GLU A 148 3.11 -3.91 0.18
C GLU A 148 3.35 -5.41 0.28
N ILE A 149 4.57 -5.85 0.02
CA ILE A 149 4.96 -7.25 0.13
C ILE A 149 5.76 -7.42 1.42
N LEU A 150 5.24 -8.25 2.33
CA LEU A 150 5.85 -8.54 3.62
C LEU A 150 6.09 -10.05 3.72
N GLY A 151 7.17 -10.52 3.07
CA GLY A 151 7.44 -11.95 2.96
C GLY A 151 6.34 -12.64 2.18
N ASN A 152 5.69 -13.64 2.77
CA ASN A 152 4.59 -14.39 2.13
C ASN A 152 3.22 -13.72 2.30
N LYS A 153 3.17 -12.51 2.84
CA LYS A 153 1.94 -11.72 3.01
C LYS A 153 2.00 -10.50 2.11
N CYS A 154 0.87 -10.10 1.60
CA CYS A 154 0.79 -8.96 0.71
C CYS A 154 -0.46 -8.14 1.02
N GLY A 155 -0.35 -6.83 0.88
CA GLY A 155 -1.47 -5.93 0.98
C GLY A 155 -1.51 -4.98 -0.20
N ILE A 156 -2.70 -4.60 -0.62
CA ILE A 156 -2.91 -3.61 -1.68
C ILE A 156 -3.78 -2.47 -1.17
N GLY A 157 -3.51 -1.27 -1.66
CA GLY A 157 -4.27 -0.09 -1.32
C GLY A 157 -4.29 0.91 -2.47
N LEU A 158 -5.25 1.82 -2.41
CA LEU A 158 -5.36 2.93 -3.35
C LEU A 158 -5.08 4.23 -2.60
N ILE A 159 -4.08 4.95 -3.07
CA ILE A 159 -3.69 6.24 -2.50
C ILE A 159 -4.00 7.31 -3.53
N THR A 160 -4.91 8.21 -3.19
CA THR A 160 -5.26 9.32 -4.06
C THR A 160 -4.27 10.48 -3.90
N LYS A 161 -4.25 11.37 -4.88
CA LYS A 161 -3.48 12.60 -4.79
C LYS A 161 -3.90 13.44 -3.59
N GLU A 162 -5.20 13.52 -3.34
CA GLU A 162 -5.77 14.27 -2.21
C GLU A 162 -5.29 13.71 -0.86
N MET A 163 -5.21 12.39 -0.73
CA MET A 163 -4.69 11.74 0.48
C MET A 163 -3.22 12.13 0.71
N ARG A 164 -2.42 12.13 -0.35
CA ARG A 164 -1.00 12.49 -0.22
C ARG A 164 -0.80 13.97 0.10
N GLU A 165 -1.68 14.84 -0.37
CA GLU A 165 -1.63 16.26 -0.07
C GLU A 165 -2.10 16.53 1.36
N LYS A 166 -3.11 15.81 1.82
CA LYS A 166 -3.69 15.99 3.16
C LYS A 166 -2.84 15.38 4.27
N TYR A 167 -2.22 14.22 4.03
CA TYR A 167 -1.51 13.45 5.04
C TYR A 167 -0.02 13.30 4.72
N ALA A 168 0.82 14.01 5.45
CA ALA A 168 2.27 13.91 5.29
C ALA A 168 2.80 12.52 5.66
N VAL A 169 2.09 11.78 6.53
CA VAL A 169 2.47 10.43 6.93
C VAL A 169 2.30 9.39 5.82
N ILE A 170 1.50 9.71 4.78
CA ILE A 170 1.38 8.86 3.60
C ILE A 170 2.48 9.23 2.63
N ARG A 171 3.55 8.44 2.64
CA ARG A 171 4.71 8.65 1.76
C ARG A 171 5.02 7.36 1.05
N VAL A 172 5.20 7.44 -0.26
CA VAL A 172 5.57 6.30 -1.11
C VAL A 172 6.86 6.63 -1.81
N LYS A 173 7.81 5.70 -1.74
CA LYS A 173 9.15 5.88 -2.33
C LYS A 173 9.11 5.78 -3.86
#